data_59b2153043badcdf69878674eeac249d
#
_entry.id   59b2153043badcdf69878674eeac249d
#
_cell.length_a   1.000
_cell.length_b   1.000
_cell.length_c   1.000
_cell.angle_alpha   90.00
_cell.angle_beta   90.00
_cell.angle_gamma   90.00
#
_symmetry.space_group_name_H-M   'P 1'
#
loop_
_entity.id
_entity.type
_entity.pdbx_description
1 polymer ?
#
loop_
_entity_poly.entity_id
_entity_poly.type
_entity_poly.pdbx_seq_one_letter_code
_entity_poly.pdbx_strand_id
1 'polypeptide(L)'
;MNSSLLLTLFICIGVICTVTALRNDECEVCISTVQKFVNTLSDDVKKDTKKIEAAFREFCKGTKSKENRFCYYLGGLEDSATGILGELSKPVSWSMPANKICEKLKKKDAQICDLRFEKQIDVNTVDLKKLKVRDLKKILNDWDESCDGCIEKTDFIKRIEELKPKYSHSSKSEL
;
A
#
# COMPACT_ATOMS: atom_id res chain seq x y z
N MET A 1 45.90 -36.46 20.00
CA MET A 1 45.18 -35.60 19.04
C MET A 1 43.89 -35.19 19.74
N ASN A 2 43.76 -33.91 20.04
CA ASN A 2 42.88 -33.43 21.10
C ASN A 2 41.42 -33.31 20.66
N SER A 3 40.57 -34.04 21.34
CA SER A 3 39.11 -34.03 21.23
C SER A 3 38.46 -32.60 21.47
N SER A 4 39.25 -31.67 22.01
CA SER A 4 38.84 -30.31 22.34
C SER A 4 38.78 -29.39 21.11
N LEU A 5 39.46 -29.72 20.02
CA LEU A 5 39.47 -28.88 18.80
C LEU A 5 38.24 -29.07 17.91
N LEU A 6 37.56 -30.21 18.07
CA LEU A 6 36.34 -30.54 17.29
C LEU A 6 35.08 -29.90 17.90
N LEU A 7 35.10 -29.57 19.21
CA LEU A 7 33.94 -28.97 19.87
C LEU A 7 33.80 -27.49 19.58
N THR A 8 34.88 -26.77 19.26
CA THR A 8 34.86 -25.33 18.94
C THR A 8 34.41 -25.02 17.53
N LEU A 9 34.46 -25.99 16.62
CA LEU A 9 34.01 -25.80 15.21
C LEU A 9 32.49 -25.92 15.04
N PHE A 10 31.78 -26.52 15.99
CA PHE A 10 30.32 -26.67 15.92
C PHE A 10 29.52 -25.47 16.48
N ILE A 11 30.16 -24.55 17.18
CA ILE A 11 29.47 -23.40 17.81
C ILE A 11 29.30 -22.21 16.84
N CYS A 12 30.02 -22.20 15.72
CA CYS A 12 29.96 -21.08 14.75
C CYS A 12 28.86 -21.18 13.68
N ILE A 13 28.05 -22.26 13.65
CA ILE A 13 27.02 -22.45 12.61
C ILE A 13 25.62 -21.98 13.05
N GLY A 14 25.48 -21.38 14.22
CA GLY A 14 24.21 -21.04 14.84
C GLY A 14 23.74 -19.57 14.75
N VAL A 15 24.46 -18.67 14.08
CA VAL A 15 23.93 -17.31 13.82
C VAL A 15 23.10 -17.37 12.54
N ILE A 16 21.90 -17.89 12.66
CA ILE A 16 20.85 -17.68 11.66
C ILE A 16 20.57 -16.18 11.69
N CYS A 17 21.13 -15.47 10.70
CA CYS A 17 20.77 -14.10 10.41
C CYS A 17 19.30 -14.12 9.96
N THR A 18 18.39 -13.95 10.91
CA THR A 18 16.96 -13.77 10.63
C THR A 18 16.83 -12.43 9.94
N VAL A 19 16.95 -12.44 8.62
CA VAL A 19 16.50 -11.34 7.79
C VAL A 19 14.99 -11.32 7.95
N THR A 20 14.50 -10.47 8.85
CA THR A 20 13.07 -10.18 8.97
C THR A 20 12.68 -9.42 7.71
N ALA A 21 12.33 -10.18 6.65
CA ALA A 21 11.62 -9.59 5.53
C ALA A 21 10.30 -9.04 6.07
N LEU A 22 9.95 -7.79 5.69
CA LEU A 22 8.62 -7.26 5.98
C LEU A 22 7.58 -8.26 5.48
N ARG A 23 6.62 -8.60 6.32
CA ARG A 23 5.46 -9.38 5.88
C ARG A 23 4.76 -8.57 4.79
N ASN A 24 4.28 -9.25 3.73
CA ASN A 24 3.64 -8.61 2.58
C ASN A 24 2.44 -7.71 2.94
N ASP A 25 1.89 -7.89 4.14
CA ASP A 25 0.81 -7.07 4.70
C ASP A 25 1.30 -5.83 5.48
N GLU A 26 2.61 -5.72 5.75
CA GLU A 26 3.18 -4.53 6.37
C GLU A 26 3.53 -3.47 5.30
N CYS A 27 3.22 -2.21 5.56
CA CYS A 27 3.51 -1.09 4.65
C CYS A 27 2.86 -1.19 3.25
N GLU A 28 1.74 -1.88 3.10
CA GLU A 28 1.15 -2.16 1.77
C GLU A 28 0.91 -0.91 0.92
N VAL A 29 0.37 0.18 1.51
CA VAL A 29 0.14 1.44 0.80
C VAL A 29 1.46 2.08 0.37
N CYS A 30 2.47 2.11 1.27
CA CYS A 30 3.79 2.63 0.93
C CYS A 30 4.41 1.86 -0.23
N ILE A 31 4.47 0.53 -0.13
CA ILE A 31 5.12 -0.33 -1.15
C ILE A 31 4.41 -0.16 -2.51
N SER A 32 3.09 -0.23 -2.53
CA SER A 32 2.30 -0.08 -3.75
C SER A 32 2.49 1.32 -4.37
N THR A 33 2.41 2.38 -3.55
CA THR A 33 2.51 3.76 -4.05
C THR A 33 3.92 4.07 -4.56
N VAL A 34 4.98 3.63 -3.84
CA VAL A 34 6.37 3.80 -4.28
C VAL A 34 6.60 3.02 -5.58
N GLN A 35 6.10 1.80 -5.70
CA GLN A 35 6.24 0.99 -6.92
C GLN A 35 5.56 1.67 -8.12
N LYS A 36 4.30 2.12 -7.95
CA LYS A 36 3.57 2.88 -8.98
C LYS A 36 4.37 4.12 -9.40
N PHE A 37 4.82 4.92 -8.44
CA PHE A 37 5.60 6.13 -8.71
C PHE A 37 6.89 5.83 -9.47
N VAL A 38 7.71 4.88 -9.01
CA VAL A 38 8.99 4.54 -9.67
C VAL A 38 8.78 4.07 -11.11
N ASN A 39 7.65 3.39 -11.39
CA ASN A 39 7.31 2.95 -12.74
C ASN A 39 6.95 4.11 -13.68
N THR A 40 6.58 5.29 -13.16
CA THR A 40 6.33 6.49 -13.99
C THR A 40 7.61 7.24 -14.36
N LEU A 41 8.74 6.95 -13.70
CA LEU A 41 9.97 7.71 -13.88
C LEU A 41 10.78 7.21 -15.08
N SER A 42 11.23 8.14 -15.91
CA SER A 42 12.27 7.88 -16.91
C SER A 42 13.65 7.70 -16.25
N ASP A 43 14.56 7.03 -16.95
CA ASP A 43 15.89 6.76 -16.43
C ASP A 43 16.73 8.02 -16.17
N ASP A 44 16.47 9.10 -16.91
CA ASP A 44 17.12 10.39 -16.68
C ASP A 44 16.65 11.07 -15.40
N VAL A 45 15.36 10.95 -15.08
CA VAL A 45 14.79 11.47 -13.82
C VAL A 45 15.32 10.69 -12.63
N LYS A 46 15.45 9.37 -12.74
CA LYS A 46 15.95 8.50 -11.67
C LYS A 46 17.38 8.83 -11.21
N LYS A 47 18.18 9.50 -12.03
CA LYS A 47 19.56 9.88 -11.69
C LYS A 47 19.67 11.15 -10.84
N ASP A 48 18.60 11.93 -10.73
CA ASP A 48 18.61 13.24 -10.08
C ASP A 48 17.56 13.30 -8.97
N THR A 49 18.01 13.40 -7.73
CA THR A 49 17.11 13.42 -6.56
C THR A 49 16.13 14.59 -6.58
N LYS A 50 16.54 15.76 -7.08
CA LYS A 50 15.65 16.93 -7.18
C LYS A 50 14.56 16.72 -8.23
N LYS A 51 14.93 16.10 -9.36
CA LYS A 51 13.94 15.73 -10.39
C LYS A 51 12.96 14.67 -9.87
N ILE A 52 13.45 13.68 -9.10
CA ILE A 52 12.61 12.69 -8.44
C ILE A 52 11.61 13.36 -7.48
N GLU A 53 12.07 14.31 -6.66
CA GLU A 53 11.19 15.02 -5.72
C GLU A 53 10.13 15.87 -6.43
N ALA A 54 10.52 16.56 -7.52
CA ALA A 54 9.57 17.31 -8.34
C ALA A 54 8.53 16.39 -9.00
N ALA A 55 8.98 15.28 -9.58
CA ALA A 55 8.11 14.27 -10.17
C ALA A 55 7.18 13.63 -9.13
N PHE A 56 7.65 13.41 -7.88
CA PHE A 56 6.82 12.87 -6.81
C PHE A 56 5.71 13.84 -6.40
N ARG A 57 6.01 15.14 -6.28
CA ARG A 57 4.97 16.14 -6.01
C ARG A 57 3.91 16.18 -7.11
N GLU A 58 4.32 16.08 -8.36
CA GLU A 58 3.36 16.02 -9.48
C GLU A 58 2.52 14.75 -9.44
N PHE A 59 3.15 13.60 -9.22
CA PHE A 59 2.46 12.32 -9.02
C PHE A 59 1.41 12.41 -7.90
N CYS A 60 1.74 13.05 -6.79
CA CYS A 60 0.87 13.19 -5.63
C CYS A 60 -0.40 14.00 -5.89
N LYS A 61 -0.40 14.94 -6.84
CA LYS A 61 -1.60 15.72 -7.21
C LYS A 61 -2.72 14.82 -7.76
N GLY A 62 -2.35 13.71 -8.41
CA GLY A 62 -3.30 12.76 -8.97
C GLY A 62 -3.77 11.67 -8.00
N THR A 63 -3.18 11.59 -6.79
CA THR A 63 -3.50 10.53 -5.84
C THR A 63 -4.76 10.83 -5.02
N LYS A 64 -5.42 9.76 -4.55
CA LYS A 64 -6.64 9.83 -3.73
C LYS A 64 -6.51 8.94 -2.49
N SER A 65 -7.38 9.17 -1.50
CA SER A 65 -7.55 8.31 -0.34
C SER A 65 -6.22 7.99 0.39
N LYS A 66 -5.83 6.75 0.52
CA LYS A 66 -4.65 6.31 1.28
C LYS A 66 -3.32 6.68 0.60
N GLU A 67 -3.27 6.68 -0.74
CA GLU A 67 -2.09 7.12 -1.49
C GLU A 67 -1.86 8.62 -1.31
N ASN A 68 -2.91 9.44 -1.31
CA ASN A 68 -2.82 10.87 -1.02
C ASN A 68 -2.31 11.11 0.41
N ARG A 69 -2.80 10.31 1.39
CA ARG A 69 -2.30 10.38 2.77
C ARG A 69 -0.82 9.99 2.89
N PHE A 70 -0.36 9.01 2.12
CA PHE A 70 1.06 8.68 2.01
C PHE A 70 1.87 9.85 1.45
N CYS A 71 1.39 10.48 0.38
CA CYS A 71 1.99 11.68 -0.18
C CYS A 71 2.11 12.81 0.85
N TYR A 72 1.07 13.04 1.65
CA TYR A 72 1.06 14.03 2.73
C TYR A 72 2.16 13.76 3.75
N TYR A 73 2.32 12.51 4.19
CA TYR A 73 3.33 12.14 5.19
C TYR A 73 4.77 12.33 4.68
N LEU A 74 5.02 12.23 3.39
CA LEU A 74 6.35 12.42 2.80
C LEU A 74 6.69 13.89 2.48
N GLY A 75 5.73 14.79 2.47
CA GLY A 75 5.94 16.16 2.02
C GLY A 75 5.74 16.33 0.50
N GLY A 76 4.91 15.46 -0.09
CA GLY A 76 4.57 15.49 -1.52
C GLY A 76 3.45 16.46 -1.88
N LEU A 77 2.67 16.93 -0.91
CA LEU A 77 1.57 17.87 -1.10
C LEU A 77 1.94 19.26 -0.58
N GLU A 78 1.26 20.30 -1.05
CA GLU A 78 1.52 21.68 -0.65
C GLU A 78 1.17 21.94 0.82
N ASP A 79 0.17 21.25 1.35
CA ASP A 79 -0.29 21.31 2.73
C ASP A 79 0.47 20.35 3.68
N SER A 80 1.47 19.62 3.17
CA SER A 80 2.25 18.71 4.00
C SER A 80 3.05 19.46 5.07
N ALA A 81 2.90 19.02 6.33
CA ALA A 81 3.68 19.56 7.44
C ALA A 81 5.11 18.99 7.54
N THR A 82 5.41 17.95 6.78
CA THR A 82 6.70 17.23 6.79
C THR A 82 7.48 17.48 5.50
N GLY A 83 8.80 17.35 5.56
CA GLY A 83 9.69 17.54 4.40
C GLY A 83 10.71 16.41 4.30
N ILE A 84 10.26 15.15 4.31
CA ILE A 84 11.16 13.98 4.27
C ILE A 84 11.32 13.36 2.89
N LEU A 85 11.05 14.10 1.81
CA LEU A 85 11.17 13.61 0.43
C LEU A 85 12.56 13.06 0.10
N GLY A 86 13.61 13.59 0.72
CA GLY A 86 14.97 13.07 0.56
C GLY A 86 15.15 11.63 1.02
N GLU A 87 14.30 11.15 1.94
CA GLU A 87 14.29 9.75 2.40
C GLU A 87 13.65 8.81 1.36
N LEU A 88 12.91 9.35 0.40
CA LEU A 88 12.41 8.65 -0.78
C LEU A 88 13.34 8.83 -1.99
N SER A 89 13.72 10.08 -2.33
CA SER A 89 14.40 10.39 -3.57
C SER A 89 15.81 9.78 -3.64
N LYS A 90 16.57 9.80 -2.54
CA LYS A 90 17.89 9.19 -2.48
C LYS A 90 17.87 7.68 -2.72
N PRO A 91 17.07 6.87 -2.00
CA PRO A 91 16.99 5.43 -2.28
C PRO A 91 16.48 5.11 -3.70
N VAL A 92 15.54 5.90 -4.22
CA VAL A 92 15.06 5.73 -5.61
C VAL A 92 16.19 5.96 -6.60
N SER A 93 17.05 6.99 -6.41
CA SER A 93 18.20 7.24 -7.30
C SER A 93 19.24 6.12 -7.25
N TRP A 94 19.26 5.33 -6.19
CA TRP A 94 20.11 4.14 -6.05
C TRP A 94 19.42 2.84 -6.54
N SER A 95 18.28 2.96 -7.19
CA SER A 95 17.48 1.82 -7.66
C SER A 95 17.09 0.83 -6.54
N MET A 96 16.92 1.34 -5.32
CA MET A 96 16.52 0.53 -4.18
C MET A 96 15.07 0.05 -4.38
N PRO A 97 14.76 -1.24 -4.11
CA PRO A 97 13.40 -1.76 -4.24
C PRO A 97 12.44 -1.14 -3.21
N ALA A 98 11.16 -0.99 -3.60
CA ALA A 98 10.14 -0.29 -2.84
C ALA A 98 9.98 -0.78 -1.39
N ASN A 99 10.05 -2.10 -1.15
CA ASN A 99 9.99 -2.66 0.19
C ASN A 99 11.12 -2.15 1.09
N LYS A 100 12.34 -2.04 0.57
CA LYS A 100 13.49 -1.52 1.32
C LYS A 100 13.42 -0.01 1.55
N ILE A 101 12.84 0.72 0.62
CA ILE A 101 12.53 2.14 0.78
C ILE A 101 11.53 2.30 1.93
N CYS A 102 10.44 1.54 1.93
CA CYS A 102 9.42 1.60 2.97
C CYS A 102 9.91 1.16 4.35
N GLU A 103 10.83 0.19 4.43
CA GLU A 103 11.51 -0.14 5.70
C GLU A 103 12.27 1.06 6.29
N LYS A 104 12.92 1.86 5.44
CA LYS A 104 13.62 3.06 5.88
C LYS A 104 12.64 4.17 6.28
N LEU A 105 11.59 4.37 5.50
CA LEU A 105 10.56 5.36 5.79
C LEU A 105 9.84 5.04 7.11
N LYS A 106 9.53 3.76 7.38
CA LYS A 106 8.95 3.30 8.66
C LYS A 106 9.80 3.69 9.87
N LYS A 107 11.14 3.67 9.73
CA LYS A 107 12.05 4.08 10.81
C LYS A 107 12.03 5.59 11.05
N LYS A 108 11.66 6.39 10.06
CA LYS A 108 11.53 7.85 10.19
C LYS A 108 10.16 8.24 10.73
N ASP A 109 9.11 7.61 10.21
CA ASP A 109 7.74 7.79 10.66
C ASP A 109 6.97 6.47 10.49
N ALA A 110 6.61 5.85 11.61
CA ALA A 110 5.89 4.58 11.61
C ALA A 110 4.50 4.69 10.99
N GLN A 111 3.85 5.87 11.05
CA GLN A 111 2.52 6.11 10.50
C GLN A 111 2.45 5.86 8.98
N ILE A 112 3.57 6.01 8.27
CA ILE A 112 3.68 5.71 6.84
C ILE A 112 3.34 4.25 6.56
N CYS A 113 3.75 3.35 7.45
CA CYS A 113 3.53 1.91 7.32
C CYS A 113 2.25 1.40 8.01
N ASP A 114 1.56 2.27 8.74
CA ASP A 114 0.25 1.95 9.34
C ASP A 114 -0.90 2.14 8.34
N LEU A 115 -0.63 2.83 7.23
CA LEU A 115 -1.61 2.99 6.17
C LEU A 115 -1.96 1.63 5.55
N ARG A 116 -3.26 1.37 5.43
CA ARG A 116 -3.80 0.17 4.78
C ARG A 116 -4.81 0.57 3.73
N PHE A 117 -4.81 -0.13 2.60
CA PHE A 117 -5.93 -0.03 1.68
C PHE A 117 -7.19 -0.54 2.37
N GLU A 118 -8.30 0.04 2.02
CA GLU A 118 -9.55 -0.48 2.49
C GLU A 118 -9.81 -1.83 1.79
N LYS A 119 -9.98 -2.89 2.57
CA LYS A 119 -10.30 -4.20 1.99
C LYS A 119 -11.60 -4.10 1.21
N GLN A 120 -11.55 -4.45 -0.07
CA GLN A 120 -12.77 -4.62 -0.85
C GLN A 120 -13.56 -5.79 -0.25
N ILE A 121 -14.86 -5.59 -0.14
CA ILE A 121 -15.77 -6.62 0.35
C ILE A 121 -16.14 -7.49 -0.84
N ASP A 122 -15.68 -8.74 -0.84
CA ASP A 122 -16.10 -9.68 -1.87
C ASP A 122 -17.57 -10.09 -1.67
N VAL A 123 -18.44 -9.47 -2.46
CA VAL A 123 -19.88 -9.69 -2.43
C VAL A 123 -20.30 -11.11 -2.80
N ASN A 124 -19.40 -11.93 -3.36
CA ASN A 124 -19.70 -13.31 -3.72
C ASN A 124 -19.57 -14.26 -2.52
N THR A 125 -18.72 -13.89 -1.55
CA THR A 125 -18.40 -14.73 -0.39
C THR A 125 -19.04 -14.23 0.90
N VAL A 126 -19.49 -12.96 0.96
CA VAL A 126 -20.02 -12.35 2.17
C VAL A 126 -21.54 -12.40 2.23
N ASP A 127 -22.07 -12.62 3.42
CA ASP A 127 -23.51 -12.47 3.70
C ASP A 127 -23.85 -10.99 3.90
N LEU A 128 -24.49 -10.37 2.90
CA LEU A 128 -24.86 -8.95 2.91
C LEU A 128 -25.72 -8.58 4.12
N LYS A 129 -26.54 -9.52 4.63
CA LYS A 129 -27.41 -9.29 5.80
C LYS A 129 -26.62 -9.07 7.09
N LYS A 130 -25.39 -9.61 7.17
CA LYS A 130 -24.49 -9.44 8.32
C LYS A 130 -23.68 -8.14 8.28
N LEU A 131 -23.57 -7.51 7.12
CA LEU A 131 -22.84 -6.25 6.95
C LEU A 131 -23.58 -5.08 7.62
N LYS A 132 -22.83 -4.07 8.02
CA LYS A 132 -23.39 -2.78 8.47
C LYS A 132 -23.78 -1.93 7.25
N VAL A 133 -24.72 -1.00 7.43
CA VAL A 133 -25.11 -0.06 6.36
C VAL A 133 -23.91 0.67 5.76
N ARG A 134 -22.92 1.03 6.58
CA ARG A 134 -21.67 1.64 6.11
C ARG A 134 -20.93 0.75 5.12
N ASP A 135 -20.87 -0.54 5.38
CA ASP A 135 -20.16 -1.50 4.53
C ASP A 135 -20.91 -1.73 3.21
N LEU A 136 -22.25 -1.74 3.25
CA LEU A 136 -23.10 -1.79 2.06
C LEU A 136 -22.93 -0.54 1.18
N LYS A 137 -22.93 0.65 1.80
CA LYS A 137 -22.65 1.90 1.09
C LYS A 137 -21.26 1.89 0.46
N LYS A 138 -20.28 1.31 1.15
CA LYS A 138 -18.92 1.17 0.62
C LYS A 138 -18.90 0.29 -0.63
N ILE A 139 -19.59 -0.85 -0.64
CA ILE A 139 -19.69 -1.73 -1.82
C ILE A 139 -20.21 -0.95 -3.04
N LEU A 140 -21.28 -0.18 -2.86
CA LEU A 140 -21.85 0.64 -3.95
C LEU A 140 -20.86 1.72 -4.42
N ASN A 141 -20.21 2.39 -3.49
CA ASN A 141 -19.21 3.41 -3.81
C ASN A 141 -17.96 2.83 -4.51
N ASP A 142 -17.54 1.61 -4.14
CA ASP A 142 -16.42 0.90 -4.80
C ASP A 142 -16.79 0.52 -6.24
N TRP A 143 -18.08 0.38 -6.54
CA TRP A 143 -18.64 0.15 -7.87
C TRP A 143 -18.98 1.43 -8.64
N ASP A 144 -18.76 2.61 -8.03
CA ASP A 144 -19.16 3.91 -8.57
C ASP A 144 -20.68 3.99 -8.85
N GLU A 145 -21.48 3.32 -8.01
CA GLU A 145 -22.94 3.25 -8.12
C GLU A 145 -23.60 3.98 -6.95
N SER A 146 -24.70 4.68 -7.25
CA SER A 146 -25.53 5.34 -6.23
C SER A 146 -26.74 4.48 -5.85
N CYS A 147 -27.30 4.79 -4.70
CA CYS A 147 -28.55 4.21 -4.22
C CYS A 147 -29.51 5.34 -3.84
N ASP A 148 -30.08 5.98 -4.87
CA ASP A 148 -31.00 7.11 -4.66
C ASP A 148 -32.29 6.60 -4.06
N GLY A 149 -32.71 7.22 -2.94
CA GLY A 149 -33.90 6.80 -2.20
C GLY A 149 -33.72 5.65 -1.21
N CYS A 150 -32.51 5.08 -1.09
CA CYS A 150 -32.24 4.06 -0.08
C CYS A 150 -32.23 4.68 1.33
N ILE A 151 -33.18 4.26 2.18
CA ILE A 151 -33.31 4.71 3.57
C ILE A 151 -32.93 3.56 4.52
N GLU A 152 -33.44 2.36 4.25
CA GLU A 152 -33.25 1.22 5.11
C GLU A 152 -32.12 0.30 4.62
N LYS A 153 -31.60 -0.51 5.54
CA LYS A 153 -30.55 -1.49 5.21
C LYS A 153 -30.95 -2.44 4.08
N THR A 154 -32.21 -2.81 4.04
CA THR A 154 -32.80 -3.69 3.03
C THR A 154 -32.73 -3.11 1.63
N ASP A 155 -32.85 -1.80 1.48
CA ASP A 155 -32.78 -1.12 0.18
C ASP A 155 -31.38 -1.22 -0.39
N PHE A 156 -30.35 -0.99 0.43
CA PHE A 156 -28.95 -1.14 0.03
C PHE A 156 -28.62 -2.58 -0.38
N ILE A 157 -29.13 -3.57 0.38
CA ILE A 157 -28.92 -4.99 0.05
C ILE A 157 -29.56 -5.30 -1.32
N LYS A 158 -30.81 -4.92 -1.53
CA LYS A 158 -31.52 -5.14 -2.78
C LYS A 158 -30.78 -4.51 -3.96
N ARG A 159 -30.31 -3.27 -3.81
CA ARG A 159 -29.54 -2.58 -4.86
C ARG A 159 -28.23 -3.30 -5.19
N ILE A 160 -27.51 -3.79 -4.18
CA ILE A 160 -26.27 -4.57 -4.39
C ILE A 160 -26.58 -5.89 -5.11
N GLU A 161 -27.64 -6.60 -4.72
CA GLU A 161 -28.07 -7.86 -5.37
C GLU A 161 -28.44 -7.65 -6.84
N GLU A 162 -29.11 -6.55 -7.17
CA GLU A 162 -29.43 -6.17 -8.56
C GLU A 162 -28.17 -5.90 -9.41
N LEU A 163 -27.15 -5.27 -8.81
CA LEU A 163 -25.91 -4.89 -9.50
C LEU A 163 -24.86 -6.01 -9.51
N LYS A 164 -24.96 -6.96 -8.59
CA LYS A 164 -24.00 -8.05 -8.43
C LYS A 164 -23.67 -8.79 -9.74
N PRO A 165 -24.61 -9.14 -10.65
CA PRO A 165 -24.27 -9.79 -11.91
C PRO A 165 -23.33 -8.96 -12.79
N LYS A 166 -23.47 -7.62 -12.79
CA LYS A 166 -22.65 -6.70 -13.57
C LYS A 166 -21.19 -6.69 -13.10
N TYR A 167 -20.97 -6.73 -11.78
CA TYR A 167 -19.65 -6.57 -11.16
C TYR A 167 -18.97 -7.89 -10.77
N SER A 168 -19.71 -9.00 -10.65
CA SER A 168 -19.14 -10.30 -10.33
C SER A 168 -18.26 -10.89 -11.45
N HIS A 169 -18.46 -10.45 -12.70
CA HIS A 169 -17.65 -10.87 -13.84
C HIS A 169 -16.36 -10.07 -14.01
N SER A 170 -16.27 -8.86 -13.43
CA SER A 170 -15.09 -7.98 -13.56
C SER A 170 -13.90 -8.42 -12.70
N SER A 171 -14.14 -9.12 -11.60
CA SER A 171 -13.08 -9.53 -10.67
C SER A 171 -12.23 -10.73 -11.15
N LYS A 172 -12.57 -11.35 -12.29
CA LYS A 172 -11.83 -12.51 -12.85
C LYS A 172 -10.78 -12.17 -13.90
N SER A 173 -10.65 -10.89 -14.30
CA SER A 173 -9.74 -10.49 -15.38
C SER A 173 -8.44 -9.83 -14.94
N GLU A 174 -8.17 -9.75 -13.63
CA GLU A 174 -6.93 -9.16 -13.10
C GLU A 174 -6.14 -10.17 -12.23
N LEU A 175 -5.81 -11.32 -12.82
CA LEU A 175 -4.82 -12.27 -12.27
C LEU A 175 -3.82 -12.64 -13.35
#